data_95e818f39d71ed715a75d0bd6efeaa09
#
_entry.id   95e818f39d71ed715a75d0bd6efeaa09
#
_cell.length_a   1.000
_cell.length_b   1.000
_cell.length_c   1.000
_cell.angle_alpha   90.00
_cell.angle_beta   90.00
_cell.angle_gamma   90.00
#
_symmetry.space_group_name_H-M   'P 1'
#
loop_
_entity.id
_entity.type
_entity.pdbx_description
1 polymer ?
#
loop_
_entity_poly.entity_id
_entity_poly.type
_entity_poly.pdbx_seq_one_letter_code
_entity_poly.pdbx_strand_id
1 'polypeptide(L)'
;MAKSTPKLVKPTLDKDLDKIAFVEEAAQHVSRTYAPLGIGLIFLILATLFSGLSVMNQPGALMVVAAAAIGAYMAMNIGANDVTNNVGPAVGSRAMSMTTALIIAAIFETAGAMIAGGDVVSTISKGIVDPAQVPDADIFSLAMMAALLSSALWVNLATWLGAPVSTTHAVVGGVMGSGIVAAGFGAINWDSMAGIAASWVISPLLGGVIAALFLAFIKEFIIYRHDKIGAAKRWVPVLNAFMVGSFTAYLALKGLNK
;
A
#
# COMPACT_ATOMS: atom_id res chain seq x y z
N MET A 1 -13.15 47.84 -39.03
CA MET A 1 -14.37 47.03 -38.83
C MET A 1 -14.14 45.68 -39.44
N ALA A 2 -13.83 44.66 -38.65
CA ALA A 2 -13.68 43.30 -39.09
C ALA A 2 -15.08 42.68 -39.26
N LYS A 3 -15.43 42.27 -40.48
CA LYS A 3 -16.66 41.50 -40.78
C LYS A 3 -16.57 40.15 -40.08
N SER A 4 -17.40 39.93 -39.04
CA SER A 4 -17.60 38.61 -38.48
C SER A 4 -18.25 37.71 -39.54
N THR A 5 -17.56 36.70 -40.00
CA THR A 5 -18.14 35.62 -40.82
C THR A 5 -19.27 34.96 -40.00
N PRO A 6 -20.50 34.81 -40.59
CA PRO A 6 -21.58 34.14 -39.91
C PRO A 6 -21.18 32.68 -39.63
N LYS A 7 -21.22 32.24 -38.39
CA LYS A 7 -21.06 30.83 -37.99
C LYS A 7 -22.22 30.08 -38.66
N LEU A 8 -21.89 29.17 -39.54
CA LEU A 8 -22.85 28.20 -40.12
C LEU A 8 -23.33 27.32 -38.95
N VAL A 9 -24.51 27.59 -38.45
CA VAL A 9 -25.20 26.75 -37.47
C VAL A 9 -25.80 25.57 -38.21
N LYS A 10 -25.39 24.38 -37.89
CA LYS A 10 -25.98 23.10 -38.39
C LYS A 10 -26.76 22.46 -37.24
N PRO A 11 -28.08 22.76 -37.10
CA PRO A 11 -28.86 22.39 -35.91
C PRO A 11 -28.89 20.87 -35.62
N THR A 12 -28.80 20.06 -36.65
CA THR A 12 -28.74 18.57 -36.52
C THR A 12 -27.39 18.10 -35.98
N LEU A 13 -26.31 18.68 -36.48
CA LEU A 13 -24.94 18.34 -36.04
C LEU A 13 -24.70 18.79 -34.63
N ASP A 14 -25.13 20.00 -34.28
CA ASP A 14 -25.00 20.53 -32.93
C ASP A 14 -25.77 19.67 -31.91
N LYS A 15 -27.00 19.24 -32.27
CA LYS A 15 -27.81 18.32 -31.44
C LYS A 15 -27.20 16.93 -31.27
N ASP A 16 -26.52 16.41 -32.28
CA ASP A 16 -25.86 15.12 -32.21
C ASP A 16 -24.56 15.21 -31.44
N LEU A 17 -23.81 16.31 -31.52
CA LEU A 17 -22.63 16.61 -30.70
C LEU A 17 -23.01 16.75 -29.24
N ASP A 18 -24.11 17.45 -28.93
CA ASP A 18 -24.61 17.58 -27.56
C ASP A 18 -24.98 16.21 -26.95
N LYS A 19 -25.61 15.33 -27.73
CA LYS A 19 -25.92 13.98 -27.29
C LYS A 19 -24.66 13.15 -27.02
N ILE A 20 -23.67 13.23 -27.92
CA ILE A 20 -22.39 12.53 -27.73
C ILE A 20 -21.67 13.05 -26.49
N ALA A 21 -21.61 14.38 -26.31
CA ALA A 21 -21.01 14.98 -25.13
C ALA A 21 -21.71 14.54 -23.83
N PHE A 22 -23.05 14.48 -23.83
CA PHE A 22 -23.82 14.01 -22.68
C PHE A 22 -23.57 12.51 -22.37
N VAL A 23 -23.50 11.67 -23.39
CA VAL A 23 -23.17 10.25 -23.23
C VAL A 23 -21.74 10.06 -22.73
N GLU A 24 -20.79 10.86 -23.24
CA GLU A 24 -19.41 10.83 -22.79
C GLU A 24 -19.27 11.28 -21.32
N GLU A 25 -19.97 12.36 -20.92
CA GLU A 25 -19.99 12.84 -19.54
C GLU A 25 -20.62 11.80 -18.61
N ALA A 26 -21.74 11.19 -19.00
CA ALA A 26 -22.37 10.11 -18.26
C ALA A 26 -21.48 8.88 -18.13
N ALA A 27 -20.81 8.47 -19.22
CA ALA A 27 -19.86 7.36 -19.21
C ALA A 27 -18.64 7.64 -18.33
N GLN A 28 -18.12 8.87 -18.36
CA GLN A 28 -17.02 9.27 -17.47
C GLN A 28 -17.45 9.28 -16.00
N HIS A 29 -18.66 9.75 -15.69
CA HIS A 29 -19.19 9.73 -14.33
C HIS A 29 -19.34 8.31 -13.79
N VAL A 30 -19.95 7.42 -14.55
CA VAL A 30 -20.11 5.99 -14.22
C VAL A 30 -18.74 5.32 -14.06
N SER A 31 -17.83 5.55 -15.00
CA SER A 31 -16.48 4.98 -14.98
C SER A 31 -15.71 5.43 -13.74
N ARG A 32 -15.70 6.70 -13.41
CA ARG A 32 -15.00 7.21 -12.23
C ARG A 32 -15.54 6.67 -10.92
N THR A 33 -16.85 6.45 -10.83
CA THR A 33 -17.51 6.01 -9.60
C THR A 33 -17.46 4.49 -9.42
N TYR A 34 -17.72 3.73 -10.46
CA TYR A 34 -17.92 2.27 -10.35
C TYR A 34 -16.76 1.42 -10.85
N ALA A 35 -15.88 1.94 -11.73
CA ALA A 35 -14.76 1.17 -12.23
C ALA A 35 -13.78 0.75 -11.12
N PRO A 36 -13.41 1.59 -10.15
CA PRO A 36 -12.54 1.18 -9.05
C PRO A 36 -13.15 0.05 -8.22
N LEU A 37 -14.44 0.13 -7.93
CA LEU A 37 -15.17 -0.93 -7.22
C LEU A 37 -15.19 -2.24 -8.01
N GLY A 38 -15.47 -2.15 -9.33
CA GLY A 38 -15.46 -3.31 -10.23
C GLY A 38 -14.08 -3.99 -10.31
N ILE A 39 -13.02 -3.20 -10.43
CA ILE A 39 -11.64 -3.71 -10.43
C ILE A 39 -11.31 -4.40 -9.12
N GLY A 40 -11.67 -3.80 -7.98
CA GLY A 40 -11.47 -4.38 -6.66
C GLY A 40 -12.22 -5.73 -6.50
N LEU A 41 -13.48 -5.80 -6.94
CA LEU A 41 -14.25 -7.04 -6.90
C LEU A 41 -13.65 -8.13 -7.82
N ILE A 42 -13.24 -7.78 -9.02
CA ILE A 42 -12.57 -8.71 -9.94
C ILE A 42 -11.28 -9.25 -9.30
N PHE A 43 -10.48 -8.39 -8.70
CA PHE A 43 -9.27 -8.81 -7.98
C PHE A 43 -9.58 -9.82 -6.86
N LEU A 44 -10.57 -9.54 -6.02
CA LEU A 44 -10.97 -10.44 -4.93
C LEU A 44 -11.47 -11.79 -5.47
N ILE A 45 -12.27 -11.78 -6.53
CA ILE A 45 -12.76 -13.00 -7.17
C ILE A 45 -11.60 -13.81 -7.75
N LEU A 46 -10.70 -13.18 -8.48
CA LEU A 46 -9.54 -13.86 -9.08
C LEU A 46 -8.60 -14.43 -8.03
N ALA A 47 -8.30 -13.70 -6.96
CA ALA A 47 -7.46 -14.18 -5.85
C ALA A 47 -8.11 -15.40 -5.15
N THR A 48 -9.41 -15.35 -4.90
CA THR A 48 -10.17 -16.44 -4.28
C THR A 48 -10.23 -17.67 -5.19
N LEU A 49 -10.50 -17.48 -6.48
CA LEU A 49 -10.53 -18.57 -7.46
C LEU A 49 -9.16 -19.22 -7.62
N PHE A 50 -8.09 -18.42 -7.74
CA PHE A 50 -6.73 -18.92 -7.85
C PHE A 50 -6.34 -19.77 -6.63
N SER A 51 -6.65 -19.27 -5.42
CA SER A 51 -6.44 -20.04 -4.18
C SER A 51 -7.24 -21.34 -4.20
N GLY A 52 -8.52 -21.28 -4.56
CA GLY A 52 -9.39 -22.47 -4.64
C GLY A 52 -8.86 -23.53 -5.59
N LEU A 53 -8.41 -23.12 -6.77
CA LEU A 53 -7.83 -24.04 -7.75
C LEU A 53 -6.50 -24.64 -7.27
N SER A 54 -5.70 -23.89 -6.49
CA SER A 54 -4.40 -24.34 -5.99
C SER A 54 -4.50 -25.37 -4.86
N VAL A 55 -5.59 -25.34 -4.07
CA VAL A 55 -5.79 -26.22 -2.92
C VAL A 55 -6.96 -27.20 -3.08
N MET A 56 -7.56 -27.26 -4.26
CA MET A 56 -8.66 -28.16 -4.56
C MET A 56 -8.23 -29.60 -4.27
N ASN A 57 -8.99 -30.32 -3.46
CA ASN A 57 -8.72 -31.68 -2.98
C ASN A 57 -7.74 -31.79 -1.80
N GLN A 58 -7.32 -30.69 -1.17
CA GLN A 58 -6.53 -30.75 0.07
C GLN A 58 -7.42 -30.63 1.30
N PRO A 59 -7.08 -31.32 2.42
CA PRO A 59 -7.74 -31.08 3.69
C PRO A 59 -7.62 -29.60 4.10
N GLY A 60 -8.71 -29.02 4.61
CA GLY A 60 -8.70 -27.61 5.01
C GLY A 60 -8.79 -26.59 3.85
N ALA A 61 -9.03 -27.03 2.60
CA ALA A 61 -9.11 -26.15 1.43
C ALA A 61 -10.03 -24.95 1.65
N LEU A 62 -11.19 -25.12 2.29
CA LEU A 62 -12.11 -24.04 2.56
C LEU A 62 -11.51 -22.95 3.46
N MET A 63 -10.74 -23.34 4.48
CA MET A 63 -10.07 -22.39 5.37
C MET A 63 -8.99 -21.59 4.62
N VAL A 64 -8.21 -22.24 3.77
CA VAL A 64 -7.19 -21.59 2.93
C VAL A 64 -7.83 -20.61 1.96
N VAL A 65 -8.93 -21.00 1.31
CA VAL A 65 -9.66 -20.10 0.38
C VAL A 65 -10.25 -18.90 1.12
N ALA A 66 -10.85 -19.11 2.29
CA ALA A 66 -11.35 -18.01 3.11
C ALA A 66 -10.22 -17.07 3.57
N ALA A 67 -9.10 -17.62 4.04
CA ALA A 67 -7.93 -16.84 4.41
C ALA A 67 -7.36 -16.04 3.24
N ALA A 68 -7.31 -16.63 2.04
CA ALA A 68 -6.88 -15.94 0.82
C ALA A 68 -7.81 -14.80 0.43
N ALA A 69 -9.12 -15.00 0.53
CA ALA A 69 -10.11 -13.94 0.26
C ALA A 69 -9.97 -12.76 1.25
N ILE A 70 -9.82 -13.06 2.55
CA ILE A 70 -9.60 -12.04 3.59
C ILE A 70 -8.25 -11.33 3.37
N GLY A 71 -7.20 -12.09 3.06
CA GLY A 71 -5.88 -11.55 2.76
C GLY A 71 -5.88 -10.64 1.51
N ALA A 72 -6.57 -11.03 0.46
CA ALA A 72 -6.75 -10.20 -0.74
C ALA A 72 -7.54 -8.91 -0.42
N TYR A 73 -8.59 -9.00 0.41
CA TYR A 73 -9.32 -7.83 0.88
C TYR A 73 -8.42 -6.90 1.72
N MET A 74 -7.59 -7.44 2.60
CA MET A 74 -6.62 -6.65 3.36
C MET A 74 -5.60 -5.99 2.44
N ALA A 75 -5.02 -6.73 1.47
CA ALA A 75 -4.06 -6.19 0.52
C ALA A 75 -4.63 -5.02 -0.30
N MET A 76 -5.89 -5.14 -0.73
CA MET A 76 -6.60 -4.06 -1.42
C MET A 76 -6.74 -2.81 -0.54
N ASN A 77 -7.07 -2.99 0.74
CA ASN A 77 -7.21 -1.87 1.68
C ASN A 77 -5.86 -1.23 2.02
N ILE A 78 -4.79 -2.01 2.15
CA ILE A 78 -3.42 -1.50 2.31
C ILE A 78 -3.06 -0.64 1.10
N GLY A 79 -3.24 -1.16 -0.12
CA GLY A 79 -2.96 -0.42 -1.34
C GLY A 79 -3.76 0.88 -1.45
N ALA A 80 -5.04 0.87 -1.09
CA ALA A 80 -5.88 2.05 -1.13
C ALA A 80 -5.47 3.14 -0.11
N ASN A 81 -5.01 2.75 1.08
CA ASN A 81 -4.62 3.68 2.15
C ASN A 81 -3.19 4.18 1.99
N ASP A 82 -2.24 3.27 1.71
CA ASP A 82 -0.80 3.53 1.81
C ASP A 82 -0.13 3.99 0.51
N VAL A 83 -0.68 3.66 -0.66
CA VAL A 83 -0.02 3.96 -1.95
C VAL A 83 0.25 5.46 -2.14
N THR A 84 -0.63 6.32 -1.65
CA THR A 84 -0.46 7.77 -1.75
C THR A 84 0.72 8.29 -0.92
N ASN A 85 1.07 7.61 0.17
CA ASN A 85 2.24 7.94 0.99
C ASN A 85 3.54 7.66 0.22
N ASN A 86 3.56 6.61 -0.59
CA ASN A 86 4.72 6.19 -1.36
C ASN A 86 4.92 7.05 -2.62
N VAL A 87 3.85 7.31 -3.38
CA VAL A 87 3.94 7.97 -4.69
C VAL A 87 3.59 9.46 -4.64
N GLY A 88 2.98 9.93 -3.55
CA GLY A 88 2.49 11.31 -3.40
C GLY A 88 3.52 12.40 -3.73
N PRO A 89 4.74 12.35 -3.20
CA PRO A 89 5.77 13.37 -3.51
C PRO A 89 6.14 13.38 -5.00
N ALA A 90 6.25 12.23 -5.65
CA ALA A 90 6.62 12.14 -7.07
C ALA A 90 5.51 12.66 -7.99
N VAL A 91 4.25 12.35 -7.67
CA VAL A 91 3.09 12.83 -8.42
C VAL A 91 2.82 14.31 -8.10
N GLY A 92 2.89 14.70 -6.85
CA GLY A 92 2.68 16.08 -6.40
C GLY A 92 3.71 17.06 -6.97
N SER A 93 4.96 16.64 -7.12
CA SER A 93 6.02 17.43 -7.78
C SER A 93 5.92 17.39 -9.31
N ARG A 94 4.96 16.67 -9.89
CA ARG A 94 4.80 16.45 -11.33
C ARG A 94 6.00 15.74 -11.99
N ALA A 95 6.80 15.00 -11.22
CA ALA A 95 7.91 14.21 -11.76
C ALA A 95 7.41 13.03 -12.60
N MET A 96 6.20 12.51 -12.26
CA MET A 96 5.55 11.46 -13.04
C MET A 96 4.03 11.55 -12.92
N SER A 97 3.32 10.90 -13.85
CA SER A 97 1.85 10.79 -13.79
C SER A 97 1.43 9.79 -12.70
N MET A 98 0.19 9.93 -12.17
CA MET A 98 -0.37 8.98 -11.20
C MET A 98 -0.36 7.55 -11.75
N THR A 99 -0.76 7.34 -13.00
CA THR A 99 -0.78 6.01 -13.62
C THR A 99 0.62 5.39 -13.67
N THR A 100 1.63 6.15 -14.08
CA THR A 100 3.02 5.69 -14.10
C THR A 100 3.49 5.31 -12.69
N ALA A 101 3.19 6.17 -11.71
CA ALA A 101 3.54 5.93 -10.31
C ALA A 101 2.91 4.65 -9.76
N LEU A 102 1.62 4.41 -10.03
CA LEU A 102 0.92 3.20 -9.60
C LEU A 102 1.47 1.92 -10.25
N ILE A 103 1.82 1.96 -11.54
CA ILE A 103 2.43 0.82 -12.22
C ILE A 103 3.79 0.49 -11.61
N ILE A 104 4.63 1.50 -11.37
CA ILE A 104 5.92 1.32 -10.73
C ILE A 104 5.74 0.77 -9.31
N ALA A 105 4.85 1.34 -8.51
CA ALA A 105 4.55 0.86 -7.17
C ALA A 105 4.12 -0.62 -7.20
N ALA A 106 3.18 -1.00 -8.06
CA ALA A 106 2.71 -2.37 -8.17
C ALA A 106 3.84 -3.38 -8.47
N ILE A 107 4.74 -3.02 -9.41
CA ILE A 107 5.87 -3.88 -9.77
C ILE A 107 6.83 -4.03 -8.59
N PHE A 108 7.25 -2.92 -7.98
CA PHE A 108 8.27 -2.95 -6.93
C PHE A 108 7.73 -3.46 -5.60
N GLU A 109 6.47 -3.21 -5.25
CA GLU A 109 5.85 -3.80 -4.06
C GLU A 109 5.70 -5.31 -4.19
N THR A 110 5.26 -5.80 -5.36
CA THR A 110 5.18 -7.23 -5.62
C THR A 110 6.56 -7.89 -5.53
N ALA A 111 7.57 -7.31 -6.18
CA ALA A 111 8.94 -7.81 -6.10
C ALA A 111 9.48 -7.78 -4.67
N GLY A 112 9.25 -6.71 -3.92
CA GLY A 112 9.66 -6.58 -2.52
C GLY A 112 9.01 -7.60 -1.61
N ALA A 113 7.71 -7.85 -1.78
CA ALA A 113 6.98 -8.86 -1.03
C ALA A 113 7.54 -10.28 -1.30
N MET A 114 7.88 -10.58 -2.55
CA MET A 114 8.47 -11.89 -2.91
C MET A 114 9.89 -12.06 -2.36
N ILE A 115 10.70 -11.01 -2.32
CA ILE A 115 12.11 -11.08 -1.90
C ILE A 115 12.24 -11.02 -0.37
N ALA A 116 11.51 -10.13 0.29
CA ALA A 116 11.71 -9.79 1.69
C ALA A 116 10.48 -10.01 2.60
N GLY A 117 9.35 -10.45 2.05
CA GLY A 117 8.09 -10.60 2.80
C GLY A 117 8.11 -11.70 3.86
N GLY A 118 8.96 -12.71 3.72
CA GLY A 118 9.00 -13.86 4.62
C GLY A 118 9.31 -13.50 6.09
N ASP A 119 10.17 -12.52 6.33
CA ASP A 119 10.53 -12.09 7.70
C ASP A 119 9.35 -11.38 8.38
N VAL A 120 8.60 -10.59 7.63
CA VAL A 120 7.39 -9.91 8.13
C VAL A 120 6.32 -10.95 8.48
N VAL A 121 6.08 -11.91 7.59
CA VAL A 121 5.13 -13.01 7.84
C VAL A 121 5.52 -13.80 9.10
N SER A 122 6.82 -14.14 9.27
CA SER A 122 7.31 -14.84 10.45
C SER A 122 7.09 -14.05 11.73
N THR A 123 7.38 -12.74 11.72
CA THR A 123 7.18 -11.86 12.89
C THR A 123 5.71 -11.78 13.28
N ILE A 124 4.82 -11.62 12.31
CA ILE A 124 3.38 -11.51 12.57
C ILE A 124 2.80 -12.85 13.04
N SER A 125 3.19 -13.95 12.40
CA SER A 125 2.58 -15.26 12.67
C SER A 125 3.11 -15.97 13.94
N LYS A 126 4.33 -15.65 14.39
CA LYS A 126 4.98 -16.34 15.51
C LYS A 126 5.61 -15.41 16.53
N GLY A 127 5.80 -14.14 16.18
CA GLY A 127 6.49 -13.18 17.04
C GLY A 127 5.59 -12.46 18.04
N ILE A 128 4.28 -12.37 17.77
CA ILE A 128 3.32 -11.63 18.61
C ILE A 128 2.55 -12.56 19.54
N VAL A 129 2.01 -13.65 18.98
CA VAL A 129 1.28 -14.69 19.72
C VAL A 129 2.09 -15.97 19.67
N ASP A 130 2.28 -16.62 20.80
CA ASP A 130 2.94 -17.92 20.87
C ASP A 130 1.94 -19.02 20.42
N PRO A 131 2.16 -19.65 19.25
CA PRO A 131 1.25 -20.69 18.76
C PRO A 131 1.14 -21.88 19.69
N ALA A 132 2.17 -22.15 20.52
CA ALA A 132 2.16 -23.29 21.45
C ALA A 132 1.20 -23.08 22.64
N GLN A 133 0.79 -21.85 22.90
CA GLN A 133 -0.18 -21.53 23.96
C GLN A 133 -1.63 -21.49 23.46
N VAL A 134 -1.84 -21.61 22.15
CA VAL A 134 -3.19 -21.72 21.59
C VAL A 134 -3.64 -23.19 21.63
N PRO A 135 -4.85 -23.49 22.10
CA PRO A 135 -5.28 -24.87 22.34
C PRO A 135 -5.26 -25.78 21.10
N ASP A 136 -5.48 -25.21 19.91
CA ASP A 136 -5.59 -25.94 18.66
C ASP A 136 -5.10 -25.11 17.47
N ALA A 137 -4.51 -25.76 16.47
CA ALA A 137 -4.06 -25.14 15.24
C ALA A 137 -5.18 -24.47 14.43
N ASP A 138 -6.39 -25.05 14.46
CA ASP A 138 -7.56 -24.48 13.80
C ASP A 138 -8.00 -23.18 14.50
N ILE A 139 -7.98 -23.16 15.83
CA ILE A 139 -8.27 -21.95 16.63
C ILE A 139 -7.22 -20.88 16.32
N PHE A 140 -5.94 -21.24 16.23
CA PHE A 140 -4.90 -20.30 15.85
C PHE A 140 -5.14 -19.70 14.46
N SER A 141 -5.47 -20.55 13.48
CA SER A 141 -5.76 -20.12 12.11
C SER A 141 -6.97 -19.19 12.05
N LEU A 142 -8.05 -19.52 12.77
CA LEU A 142 -9.24 -18.66 12.87
C LEU A 142 -8.94 -17.33 13.55
N ALA A 143 -8.10 -17.33 14.61
CA ALA A 143 -7.66 -16.10 15.26
C ALA A 143 -6.86 -15.20 14.30
N MET A 144 -5.96 -15.78 13.50
CA MET A 144 -5.20 -15.02 12.49
C MET A 144 -6.09 -14.48 11.38
N MET A 145 -7.10 -15.24 10.94
CA MET A 145 -8.11 -14.75 9.98
C MET A 145 -8.96 -13.62 10.56
N ALA A 146 -9.36 -13.72 11.83
CA ALA A 146 -10.08 -12.65 12.53
C ALA A 146 -9.21 -11.39 12.68
N ALA A 147 -7.90 -11.54 12.96
CA ALA A 147 -6.94 -10.45 12.99
C ALA A 147 -6.85 -9.72 11.64
N LEU A 148 -6.70 -10.47 10.55
CA LEU A 148 -6.66 -9.91 9.20
C LEU A 148 -7.96 -9.19 8.84
N LEU A 149 -9.10 -9.83 9.11
CA LEU A 149 -10.40 -9.25 8.79
C LEU A 149 -10.67 -7.97 9.58
N SER A 150 -10.43 -7.98 10.90
CA SER A 150 -10.62 -6.79 11.73
C SER A 150 -9.69 -5.65 11.31
N SER A 151 -8.44 -5.95 10.99
CA SER A 151 -7.48 -4.97 10.47
C SER A 151 -7.92 -4.41 9.12
N ALA A 152 -8.39 -5.27 8.21
CA ALA A 152 -8.89 -4.85 6.90
C ALA A 152 -10.10 -3.93 7.02
N LEU A 153 -11.06 -4.27 7.91
CA LEU A 153 -12.23 -3.43 8.17
C LEU A 153 -11.85 -2.09 8.78
N TRP A 154 -10.88 -2.07 9.70
CA TRP A 154 -10.36 -0.82 10.27
C TRP A 154 -9.71 0.07 9.21
N VAL A 155 -8.83 -0.48 8.38
CA VAL A 155 -8.16 0.27 7.31
C VAL A 155 -9.17 0.74 6.25
N ASN A 156 -10.17 -0.10 5.93
CA ASN A 156 -11.26 0.28 5.03
C ASN A 156 -12.05 1.48 5.56
N LEU A 157 -12.44 1.42 6.84
CA LEU A 157 -13.14 2.52 7.50
C LEU A 157 -12.30 3.81 7.49
N ALA A 158 -11.01 3.69 7.83
CA ALA A 158 -10.10 4.83 7.82
C ALA A 158 -9.95 5.44 6.42
N THR A 159 -9.84 4.61 5.39
CA THR A 159 -9.78 5.04 3.99
C THR A 159 -11.06 5.74 3.57
N TRP A 160 -12.21 5.21 3.96
CA TRP A 160 -13.51 5.83 3.69
C TRP A 160 -13.67 7.20 4.35
N LEU A 161 -13.12 7.36 5.56
CA LEU A 161 -13.07 8.64 6.28
C LEU A 161 -11.98 9.59 5.77
N GLY A 162 -11.13 9.16 4.83
CA GLY A 162 -9.98 9.93 4.35
C GLY A 162 -8.87 10.08 5.38
N ALA A 163 -8.79 9.17 6.36
CA ALA A 163 -7.78 9.17 7.42
C ALA A 163 -6.59 8.25 7.04
N PRO A 164 -5.37 8.78 6.90
CA PRO A 164 -4.19 7.95 6.76
C PRO A 164 -3.89 7.25 8.09
N VAL A 165 -3.80 5.92 8.07
CA VAL A 165 -3.50 5.10 9.25
C VAL A 165 -2.35 4.15 8.97
N SER A 166 -1.65 3.74 10.02
CA SER A 166 -0.63 2.70 9.89
C SER A 166 -1.29 1.32 9.75
N THR A 167 -1.15 0.70 8.58
CA THR A 167 -1.62 -0.65 8.32
C THR A 167 -0.90 -1.68 9.16
N THR A 168 0.40 -1.48 9.43
CA THR A 168 1.20 -2.31 10.34
C THR A 168 0.62 -2.29 11.77
N HIS A 169 0.30 -1.11 12.29
CA HIS A 169 -0.32 -0.99 13.62
C HIS A 169 -1.68 -1.69 13.67
N ALA A 170 -2.46 -1.57 12.62
CA ALA A 170 -3.76 -2.25 12.51
C ALA A 170 -3.59 -3.77 12.57
N VAL A 171 -2.64 -4.34 11.80
CA VAL A 171 -2.38 -5.79 11.79
C VAL A 171 -1.83 -6.27 13.13
N VAL A 172 -0.85 -5.58 13.71
CA VAL A 172 -0.28 -5.93 15.02
C VAL A 172 -1.36 -5.91 16.10
N GLY A 173 -2.19 -4.86 16.13
CA GLY A 173 -3.31 -4.75 17.06
C GLY A 173 -4.36 -5.85 16.85
N GLY A 174 -4.68 -6.18 15.60
CA GLY A 174 -5.58 -7.26 15.25
C GLY A 174 -5.07 -8.63 15.71
N VAL A 175 -3.78 -8.93 15.48
CA VAL A 175 -3.14 -10.19 15.90
C VAL A 175 -3.08 -10.27 17.43
N MET A 176 -2.68 -9.20 18.11
CA MET A 176 -2.68 -9.15 19.57
C MET A 176 -4.09 -9.37 20.14
N GLY A 177 -5.08 -8.63 19.63
CA GLY A 177 -6.47 -8.74 20.11
C GLY A 177 -7.08 -10.13 19.90
N SER A 178 -6.90 -10.70 18.72
CA SER A 178 -7.39 -12.05 18.42
C SER A 178 -6.65 -13.13 19.22
N GLY A 179 -5.34 -12.96 19.45
CA GLY A 179 -4.54 -13.85 20.29
C GLY A 179 -5.00 -13.83 21.76
N ILE A 180 -5.30 -12.66 22.30
CA ILE A 180 -5.84 -12.53 23.67
C ILE A 180 -7.19 -13.26 23.80
N VAL A 181 -8.06 -13.15 22.81
CA VAL A 181 -9.37 -13.83 22.79
C VAL A 181 -9.20 -15.34 22.67
N ALA A 182 -8.24 -15.81 21.86
CA ALA A 182 -8.03 -17.23 21.60
C ALA A 182 -7.31 -17.96 22.74
N ALA A 183 -6.37 -17.32 23.43
CA ALA A 183 -5.49 -17.99 24.39
C ALA A 183 -5.16 -17.16 25.65
N GLY A 184 -5.76 -15.99 25.79
CA GLY A 184 -5.55 -15.12 26.96
C GLY A 184 -4.31 -14.24 26.87
N PHE A 185 -4.12 -13.37 27.87
CA PHE A 185 -3.00 -12.42 27.92
C PHE A 185 -1.61 -13.08 28.02
N GLY A 186 -1.54 -14.31 28.55
CA GLY A 186 -0.29 -15.05 28.70
C GLY A 186 0.30 -15.52 27.37
N ALA A 187 -0.53 -15.66 26.33
CA ALA A 187 -0.09 -16.09 25.01
C ALA A 187 0.62 -14.98 24.19
N ILE A 188 0.59 -13.75 24.69
CA ILE A 188 1.23 -12.62 24.02
C ILE A 188 2.70 -12.53 24.41
N ASN A 189 3.55 -12.41 23.41
CA ASN A 189 4.97 -12.12 23.60
C ASN A 189 5.16 -10.62 23.88
N TRP A 190 5.09 -10.27 25.17
CA TRP A 190 5.18 -8.87 25.62
C TRP A 190 6.53 -8.23 25.36
N ASP A 191 7.62 -9.01 25.32
CA ASP A 191 8.96 -8.50 24.98
C ASP A 191 9.01 -8.08 23.50
N SER A 192 8.48 -8.90 22.61
CA SER A 192 8.32 -8.54 21.20
C SER A 192 7.40 -7.32 21.02
N MET A 193 6.30 -7.27 21.76
CA MET A 193 5.37 -6.13 21.70
C MET A 193 6.01 -4.84 22.21
N ALA A 194 6.81 -4.89 23.27
CA ALA A 194 7.56 -3.73 23.75
C ALA A 194 8.56 -3.22 22.69
N GLY A 195 9.27 -4.13 22.03
CA GLY A 195 10.18 -3.79 20.93
C GLY A 195 9.46 -3.16 19.72
N ILE A 196 8.30 -3.72 19.35
CA ILE A 196 7.45 -3.16 18.30
C ILE A 196 6.96 -1.76 18.68
N ALA A 197 6.42 -1.59 19.88
CA ALA A 197 5.94 -0.29 20.37
C ALA A 197 7.07 0.76 20.46
N ALA A 198 8.26 0.38 20.91
CA ALA A 198 9.43 1.25 20.89
C ALA A 198 9.79 1.69 19.46
N SER A 199 9.72 0.79 18.49
CA SER A 199 10.00 1.12 17.09
C SER A 199 9.02 2.14 16.52
N TRP A 200 7.77 2.17 16.97
CA TRP A 200 6.77 3.15 16.55
C TRP A 200 7.10 4.59 16.95
N VAL A 201 7.91 4.77 17.98
CA VAL A 201 8.41 6.08 18.42
C VAL A 201 9.79 6.36 17.82
N ILE A 202 10.69 5.40 17.86
CA ILE A 202 12.09 5.58 17.45
C ILE A 202 12.18 5.81 15.92
N SER A 203 11.45 5.02 15.13
CA SER A 203 11.55 5.09 13.66
C SER A 203 11.11 6.43 13.06
N PRO A 204 9.97 7.04 13.47
CA PRO A 204 9.59 8.36 12.99
C PRO A 204 10.56 9.46 13.41
N LEU A 205 11.08 9.39 14.64
CA LEU A 205 12.06 10.36 15.14
C LEU A 205 13.36 10.30 14.35
N LEU A 206 13.91 9.11 14.16
CA LEU A 206 15.11 8.92 13.33
C LEU A 206 14.89 9.33 11.88
N GLY A 207 13.76 8.91 11.29
CA GLY A 207 13.39 9.29 9.93
C GLY A 207 13.26 10.81 9.77
N GLY A 208 12.64 11.47 10.74
CA GLY A 208 12.52 12.93 10.78
C GLY A 208 13.86 13.65 10.87
N VAL A 209 14.76 13.19 11.74
CA VAL A 209 16.12 13.74 11.86
C VAL A 209 16.91 13.56 10.55
N ILE A 210 16.90 12.35 9.99
CA ILE A 210 17.59 12.05 8.72
C ILE A 210 17.03 12.92 7.58
N ALA A 211 15.72 13.02 7.47
CA ALA A 211 15.07 13.85 6.45
C ALA A 211 15.42 15.34 6.61
N ALA A 212 15.46 15.84 7.85
CA ALA A 212 15.88 17.22 8.14
C ALA A 212 17.32 17.50 7.74
N LEU A 213 18.24 16.55 8.01
CA LEU A 213 19.64 16.65 7.60
C LEU A 213 19.79 16.67 6.08
N PHE A 214 19.11 15.76 5.36
CA PHE A 214 19.10 15.77 3.90
C PHE A 214 18.51 17.05 3.33
N LEU A 215 17.41 17.54 3.90
CA LEU A 215 16.81 18.79 3.47
C LEU A 215 17.73 19.99 3.70
N ALA A 216 18.41 20.05 4.84
CA ALA A 216 19.39 21.09 5.14
C ALA A 216 20.55 21.05 4.11
N PHE A 217 21.05 19.84 3.81
CA PHE A 217 22.08 19.65 2.79
C PHE A 217 21.59 20.11 1.40
N ILE A 218 20.40 19.69 0.97
CA ILE A 218 19.84 20.07 -0.33
C ILE A 218 19.64 21.59 -0.41
N LYS A 219 19.18 22.22 0.65
CA LYS A 219 19.02 23.69 0.70
C LYS A 219 20.37 24.39 0.53
N GLU A 220 21.38 24.00 1.31
CA GLU A 220 22.69 24.66 1.31
C GLU A 220 23.46 24.44 0.01
N PHE A 221 23.47 23.20 -0.49
CA PHE A 221 24.33 22.82 -1.61
C PHE A 221 23.66 22.90 -2.98
N ILE A 222 22.33 23.01 -3.04
CA ILE A 222 21.58 23.04 -4.31
C ILE A 222 20.68 24.27 -4.40
N ILE A 223 19.74 24.45 -3.45
CA ILE A 223 18.65 25.42 -3.59
C ILE A 223 19.17 26.87 -3.44
N TYR A 224 20.07 27.11 -2.48
CA TYR A 224 20.59 28.44 -2.19
C TYR A 224 21.80 28.83 -3.03
N ARG A 225 22.23 27.99 -3.99
CA ARG A 225 23.33 28.34 -4.91
C ARG A 225 22.83 29.23 -6.05
N HIS A 226 23.70 30.15 -6.52
CA HIS A 226 23.40 31.00 -7.67
C HIS A 226 23.16 30.15 -8.93
N ASP A 227 24.05 29.21 -9.22
CA ASP A 227 23.88 28.20 -10.28
C ASP A 227 23.23 26.92 -9.71
N LYS A 228 21.90 26.93 -9.61
CA LYS A 228 21.13 25.81 -9.11
C LYS A 228 21.22 24.58 -10.03
N ILE A 229 21.32 24.83 -11.36
CA ILE A 229 21.35 23.74 -12.35
C ILE A 229 22.68 23.01 -12.29
N GLY A 230 23.79 23.75 -12.25
CA GLY A 230 25.13 23.16 -12.11
C GLY A 230 25.29 22.44 -10.77
N ALA A 231 24.79 23.03 -9.69
CA ALA A 231 24.77 22.40 -8.37
C ALA A 231 23.94 21.10 -8.37
N ALA A 232 22.75 21.12 -8.96
CA ALA A 232 21.90 19.94 -9.06
C ALA A 232 22.56 18.83 -9.91
N LYS A 233 23.16 19.17 -11.05
CA LYS A 233 23.89 18.19 -11.89
C LYS A 233 25.02 17.50 -11.13
N ARG A 234 25.64 18.18 -10.17
CA ARG A 234 26.73 17.63 -9.35
C ARG A 234 26.20 16.77 -8.19
N TRP A 235 25.21 17.26 -7.43
CA TRP A 235 24.81 16.67 -6.17
C TRP A 235 23.67 15.66 -6.29
N VAL A 236 22.73 15.82 -7.23
CA VAL A 236 21.61 14.87 -7.40
C VAL A 236 22.09 13.46 -7.73
N PRO A 237 23.08 13.23 -8.64
CA PRO A 237 23.62 11.89 -8.85
C PRO A 237 24.24 11.27 -7.59
N VAL A 238 24.93 12.07 -6.77
CA VAL A 238 25.54 11.61 -5.51
C VAL A 238 24.48 11.19 -4.51
N LEU A 239 23.43 12.00 -4.33
CA LEU A 239 22.32 11.69 -3.44
C LEU A 239 21.56 10.43 -3.90
N ASN A 240 21.34 10.31 -5.23
CA ASN A 240 20.71 9.12 -5.79
C ASN A 240 21.60 7.86 -5.61
N ALA A 241 22.89 7.98 -5.83
CA ALA A 241 23.83 6.88 -5.61
C ALA A 241 23.84 6.43 -4.13
N PHE A 242 23.81 7.38 -3.20
CA PHE A 242 23.71 7.09 -1.77
C PHE A 242 22.39 6.38 -1.43
N MET A 243 21.26 6.88 -1.93
CA MET A 243 19.92 6.28 -1.72
C MET A 243 19.86 4.86 -2.27
N VAL A 244 20.21 4.68 -3.56
CA VAL A 244 20.17 3.37 -4.22
C VAL A 244 21.17 2.41 -3.58
N GLY A 245 22.38 2.87 -3.26
CA GLY A 245 23.41 2.07 -2.60
C GLY A 245 22.99 1.58 -1.22
N SER A 246 22.41 2.46 -0.39
CA SER A 246 21.91 2.10 0.95
C SER A 246 20.76 1.09 0.85
N PHE A 247 19.84 1.30 -0.07
CA PHE A 247 18.72 0.40 -0.28
C PHE A 247 19.18 -0.97 -0.81
N THR A 248 20.09 -1.00 -1.78
CA THR A 248 20.64 -2.23 -2.32
C THR A 248 21.44 -3.00 -1.27
N ALA A 249 22.22 -2.31 -0.44
CA ALA A 249 22.95 -2.92 0.67
C ALA A 249 21.97 -3.54 1.69
N TYR A 250 20.89 -2.85 2.03
CA TYR A 250 19.85 -3.39 2.89
C TYR A 250 19.21 -4.65 2.30
N LEU A 251 18.83 -4.64 1.02
CA LEU A 251 18.27 -5.80 0.34
C LEU A 251 19.24 -6.98 0.30
N ALA A 252 20.53 -6.72 0.03
CA ALA A 252 21.57 -7.75 0.02
C ALA A 252 21.74 -8.38 1.40
N LEU A 253 21.77 -7.57 2.46
CA LEU A 253 21.94 -8.06 3.84
C LEU A 253 20.72 -8.83 4.37
N LYS A 254 19.51 -8.43 3.96
CA LYS A 254 18.26 -9.05 4.44
C LYS A 254 17.71 -10.12 3.51
N GLY A 255 17.87 -9.97 2.20
CA GLY A 255 17.25 -10.84 1.19
C GLY A 255 18.13 -12.01 0.74
N LEU A 256 19.46 -11.86 0.77
CA LEU A 256 20.40 -12.89 0.27
C LEU A 256 20.95 -13.80 1.37
N ASN A 257 20.66 -13.53 2.63
CA ASN A 257 21.07 -14.38 3.78
C ASN A 257 20.04 -15.48 4.11
N LYS A 258 19.31 -15.97 3.10
CA LYS A 258 18.37 -17.11 3.24
C LYS A 258 18.87 -18.32 2.50
#